data_980dd5872c8f957d082c0ffa9443a982
#
_entry.id   980dd5872c8f957d082c0ffa9443a982
#
_cell.length_a   1.000
_cell.length_b   1.000
_cell.length_c   1.000
_cell.angle_alpha   90.00
_cell.angle_beta   90.00
_cell.angle_gamma   90.00
#
_symmetry.space_group_name_H-M   'P 1'
#
loop_
_entity.id
_entity.type
_entity.pdbx_description
1 polymer ?
#
loop_
_entity_poly.entity_id
_entity_poly.type
_entity_poly.pdbx_seq_one_letter_code
_entity_poly.pdbx_strand_id
1 'polypeptide(L)' 'MKILIILATGAIITFQEDKRTNPDCFSKGYEIVKNIATYHGPEEKGKDQGWVLNDSNLEVAGWYCQ' A
#
# COMPACT_ATOMS: atom_id res chain seq x y z
N MET A 1 -2.49 -16.28 -3.56
CA MET A 1 -2.13 -14.97 -4.18
C MET A 1 -1.27 -14.17 -3.22
N LYS A 2 -0.19 -13.63 -3.73
CA LYS A 2 0.65 -12.73 -2.94
C LYS A 2 0.39 -11.30 -3.37
N ILE A 3 0.23 -10.40 -2.41
CA ILE A 3 0.08 -8.98 -2.67
C ILE A 3 1.36 -8.30 -2.19
N LEU A 4 2.02 -7.60 -3.10
CA LEU A 4 3.29 -6.93 -2.82
C LEU A 4 3.08 -5.43 -2.79
N ILE A 5 3.35 -4.83 -1.63
CA ILE A 5 3.26 -3.38 -1.45
C ILE A 5 4.66 -2.82 -1.65
N ILE A 6 4.81 -1.96 -2.65
CA ILE A 6 6.10 -1.38 -3.03
C ILE A 6 6.24 -0.01 -2.39
N LEU A 7 7.31 0.18 -1.64
CA LEU A 7 7.61 1.46 -1.01
C LEU A 7 8.52 2.30 -1.91
N ALA A 8 8.47 3.60 -1.73
CA ALA A 8 9.30 4.53 -2.52
C ALA A 8 10.79 4.28 -2.36
N THR A 9 11.21 3.66 -1.25
CA THR A 9 12.60 3.30 -1.00
C THR A 9 13.06 2.10 -1.83
N GLY A 10 12.13 1.38 -2.46
CA GLY A 10 12.40 0.12 -3.15
C GLY A 10 12.12 -1.10 -2.31
N ALA A 11 11.84 -0.94 -1.03
CA ALA A 11 11.48 -2.07 -0.16
C ALA A 11 10.10 -2.60 -0.54
N ILE A 12 9.88 -3.90 -0.27
CA ILE A 12 8.63 -4.58 -0.62
C ILE A 12 8.09 -5.28 0.62
N ILE A 13 6.81 -5.07 0.90
CA ILE A 13 6.09 -5.78 1.96
C ILE A 13 5.17 -6.78 1.28
N THR A 14 5.25 -8.06 1.66
CA THR A 14 4.48 -9.13 1.05
C THR A 14 3.36 -9.59 1.98
N PHE A 15 2.15 -9.70 1.44
CA PHE A 15 0.98 -10.23 2.13
C PHE A 15 0.48 -11.46 1.37
N GLN A 16 0.07 -12.48 2.13
CA GLN A 16 -0.48 -13.70 1.55
C GLN A 16 -2.00 -13.67 1.67
N GLU A 17 -2.71 -13.87 0.54
CA GLU A 17 -4.17 -13.87 0.52
C GLU A 17 -4.71 -15.14 -0.13
N ASP A 18 -5.92 -15.53 0.27
CA ASP A 18 -6.61 -16.67 -0.31
C ASP A 18 -7.22 -16.29 -1.65
N LYS A 19 -6.85 -17.00 -2.71
CA LYS A 19 -7.36 -16.76 -4.06
C LYS A 19 -8.87 -16.90 -4.17
N ARG A 20 -9.47 -17.74 -3.33
CA ARG A 20 -10.90 -18.00 -3.40
C ARG A 20 -11.75 -16.85 -2.89
N THR A 21 -11.18 -16.00 -2.08
CA THR A 21 -11.93 -14.90 -1.45
C THR A 21 -11.61 -13.54 -2.05
N ASN A 22 -10.58 -13.44 -2.90
CA ASN A 22 -10.13 -12.15 -3.42
C ASN A 22 -9.82 -12.23 -4.91
N PRO A 23 -10.84 -12.10 -5.75
CA PRO A 23 -10.63 -12.14 -7.20
C PRO A 23 -9.95 -10.87 -7.74
N ASP A 24 -10.04 -9.76 -7.03
CA ASP A 24 -9.52 -8.46 -7.50
C ASP A 24 -8.31 -8.02 -6.68
N CYS A 25 -7.14 -8.11 -7.30
CA CYS A 25 -5.87 -7.72 -6.70
C CYS A 25 -5.84 -6.24 -6.30
N PHE A 26 -6.30 -5.37 -7.20
CA PHE A 26 -6.22 -3.92 -6.95
C PHE A 26 -7.05 -3.54 -5.72
N SER A 27 -8.28 -4.02 -5.65
CA SER A 27 -9.17 -3.71 -4.53
C SER A 27 -8.62 -4.26 -3.22
N LYS A 28 -8.05 -5.46 -3.23
CA LYS A 28 -7.48 -6.04 -2.02
C LYS A 28 -6.23 -5.32 -1.58
N GLY A 29 -5.38 -4.94 -2.52
CA GLY A 29 -4.18 -4.14 -2.22
C GLY A 29 -4.55 -2.80 -1.62
N TYR A 30 -5.55 -2.14 -2.18
CA TYR A 30 -6.05 -0.87 -1.64
C TYR A 30 -6.54 -1.04 -0.20
N GLU A 31 -7.30 -2.09 0.06
CA GLU A 31 -7.82 -2.37 1.40
C GLU A 31 -6.70 -2.54 2.43
N ILE A 32 -5.64 -3.28 2.05
CA ILE A 32 -4.48 -3.45 2.92
C ILE A 32 -3.79 -2.11 3.18
N VAL A 33 -3.53 -1.36 2.12
CA VAL A 33 -2.82 -0.07 2.23
C VAL A 33 -3.59 0.90 3.11
N LYS A 34 -4.90 0.96 2.96
CA LYS A 34 -5.72 1.88 3.75
C LYS A 34 -5.73 1.54 5.26
N ASN A 35 -5.42 0.27 5.61
CA ASN A 35 -5.33 -0.15 7.01
C ASN A 35 -3.95 0.12 7.63
N ILE A 36 -2.88 0.17 6.83
CA ILE A 36 -1.51 0.33 7.33
C ILE A 36 -0.92 1.70 7.03
N ALA A 37 -1.60 2.51 6.22
CA ALA A 37 -1.11 3.80 5.78
C ALA A 37 -2.21 4.85 5.86
N THR A 38 -1.81 6.12 5.78
CA THR A 38 -2.73 7.26 5.75
C THR A 38 -2.49 8.04 4.47
N TYR A 39 -3.57 8.45 3.81
CA TYR A 39 -3.48 9.24 2.60
C TYR A 39 -3.26 10.72 2.92
N HIS A 40 -2.22 11.30 2.31
CA HIS A 40 -1.91 12.74 2.44
C HIS A 40 -2.18 13.41 1.10
N GLY A 41 -3.10 14.37 1.09
CA GLY A 41 -3.45 15.09 -0.11
C GLY A 41 -2.48 16.23 -0.43
N PRO A 42 -2.66 16.87 -1.59
CA PRO A 42 -1.74 17.92 -2.05
C PRO A 42 -1.80 19.20 -1.21
N GLU A 43 -2.84 19.38 -0.41
CA GLU A 43 -2.95 20.54 0.47
C GLU A 43 -2.12 20.43 1.75
N GLU A 44 -1.55 19.26 2.03
CA GLU A 44 -0.70 19.06 3.21
C GLU A 44 0.74 19.44 2.89
N LYS A 45 1.04 20.71 3.04
CA LYS A 45 2.37 21.24 2.72
C LYS A 45 3.44 20.68 3.64
N GLY A 46 4.60 20.37 3.06
CA GLY A 46 5.75 19.91 3.83
C GLY A 46 5.70 18.43 4.18
N LYS A 47 4.72 17.70 3.68
CA LYS A 47 4.59 16.26 3.89
C LYS A 47 4.57 15.53 2.55
N ASP A 48 4.97 14.26 2.57
CA ASP A 48 4.89 13.43 1.39
C ASP A 48 3.44 13.23 1.02
N GLN A 49 3.13 13.33 -0.27
CA GLN A 49 1.79 13.14 -0.79
C GLN A 49 1.55 11.67 -1.10
N GLY A 50 0.27 11.27 -1.09
CA GLY A 50 -0.13 9.90 -1.35
C GLY A 50 -0.21 9.08 -0.08
N TRP A 51 -0.07 7.76 -0.20
CA TRP A 51 -0.17 6.86 0.94
C TRP A 51 1.16 6.77 1.68
N VAL A 52 1.13 7.00 2.98
CA VAL A 52 2.32 6.99 3.84
C VAL A 52 2.07 6.04 5.00
N LEU A 53 2.98 5.09 5.23
CA LEU A 53 2.84 4.11 6.31
C LEU A 53 2.76 4.79 7.66
N ASN A 54 1.85 4.29 8.52
CA ASN A 54 1.58 4.91 9.82
C ASN A 54 2.73 4.74 10.80
N ASP A 55 3.44 3.61 10.74
CA ASP A 55 4.47 3.28 11.74
C ASP A 55 5.87 3.76 11.36
N SER A 56 6.16 3.93 10.09
CA SER A 56 7.51 4.28 9.62
C SER A 56 7.59 5.56 8.82
N ASN A 57 6.45 6.14 8.44
CA ASN A 57 6.35 7.33 7.58
C ASN A 57 6.98 7.12 6.21
N LEU A 58 7.08 5.86 5.75
CA LEU A 58 7.58 5.56 4.42
C LEU A 58 6.44 5.65 3.40
N GLU A 59 6.74 6.24 2.26
CA GLU A 59 5.77 6.43 1.20
C GLU A 59 5.51 5.13 0.44
N VAL A 60 4.24 4.84 0.14
CA VAL A 60 3.84 3.69 -0.67
C VAL A 60 3.83 4.11 -2.14
N ALA A 61 4.64 3.44 -2.97
CA ALA A 61 4.69 3.72 -4.40
C ALA A 61 3.59 3.01 -5.18
N GLY A 62 3.17 1.83 -4.72
CA GLY A 62 2.12 1.09 -5.37
C GLY A 62 2.01 -0.33 -4.84
N TRP A 63 1.21 -1.15 -5.52
CA TRP A 63 1.09 -2.57 -5.17
C TRP A 63 0.75 -3.38 -6.40
N TYR A 64 1.07 -4.68 -6.35
CA TYR A 64 0.72 -5.63 -7.40
C TYR A 64 0.60 -7.03 -6.81
N CYS A 65 0.10 -7.97 -7.59
CA CYS A 65 -0.09 -9.35 -7.15
C CYS A 65 0.71 -10.33 -7.97
N GLN A 66 1.10 -11.40 -7.33
CA GLN A 66 1.73 -12.55 -7.97
C GLN A 66 0.89 -13.79 -7.79
#